data_9d08881da28f4843ecc3edf30099c319
#
_entry.id   9d08881da28f4843ecc3edf30099c319
#
_cell.length_a   1.000
_cell.length_b   1.000
_cell.length_c   1.000
_cell.angle_alpha   90.00
_cell.angle_beta   90.00
_cell.angle_gamma   90.00
#
_symmetry.space_group_name_H-M   'P 1'
#
loop_
_entity.id
_entity.type
_entity.pdbx_description
1 polymer ?
#
loop_
_entity_poly.entity_id
_entity_poly.type
_entity_poly.pdbx_seq_one_letter_code
_entity_poly.pdbx_strand_id
1 'polypeptide(L)'
;MTVYINSIVNSLLHRICFYEAYSQEELKTIGEELSLGRSARFRDLVTLMTYGDDAKGSVRPGYDKFNHVSMAKTLEANDMVFTMPDKESTPRPFMSRYEADFLKRKDRFDEDLGVFVGVLDESSIFKSLHSILESKEVTPEEVCTQNVDGALREWFFHGREVFEMRREQMKEIARRADLPCRTLDDDYDSRVAEWKQKYVPHAGRIFKAEVWYKKKLFGRPVSDLRDIRAVIVSNPSVTHLEERLAVLDRAIADAELDEFSVPESLSLSHTIGRRS
;
A
#
# COMPACT_ATOMS: atom_id res chain seq x y z
N MET A 1 -2.10 -22.05 5.86
CA MET A 1 -0.90 -22.57 5.18
C MET A 1 -0.86 -22.23 3.69
N THR A 2 -1.95 -22.37 2.95
CA THR A 2 -2.04 -22.12 1.50
C THR A 2 -1.62 -20.70 1.09
N VAL A 3 -2.03 -19.65 1.82
CA VAL A 3 -1.70 -18.25 1.51
C VAL A 3 -0.19 -17.99 1.52
N TYR A 4 0.55 -18.56 2.48
CA TYR A 4 2.01 -18.39 2.55
C TYR A 4 2.72 -19.05 1.37
N ILE A 5 2.32 -20.26 1.03
CA ILE A 5 2.90 -20.98 -0.13
C ILE A 5 2.60 -20.21 -1.41
N ASN A 6 1.36 -19.79 -1.62
CA ASN A 6 0.98 -19.01 -2.79
C ASN A 6 1.73 -17.68 -2.87
N SER A 7 1.95 -16.98 -1.74
CA SER A 7 2.75 -15.76 -1.71
C SER A 7 4.21 -16.00 -2.12
N ILE A 8 4.81 -17.11 -1.69
CA ILE A 8 6.17 -17.48 -2.09
C ILE A 8 6.22 -17.79 -3.60
N VAL A 9 5.29 -18.61 -4.08
CA VAL A 9 5.20 -18.97 -5.51
C VAL A 9 4.98 -17.71 -6.36
N ASN A 10 4.07 -16.84 -5.96
CA ASN A 10 3.80 -15.57 -6.63
C ASN A 10 5.07 -14.68 -6.69
N SER A 11 5.80 -14.56 -5.59
CA SER A 11 7.07 -13.84 -5.55
C SER A 11 8.14 -14.46 -6.46
N LEU A 12 8.19 -15.79 -6.57
CA LEU A 12 9.11 -16.49 -7.47
C LEU A 12 8.75 -16.28 -8.93
N LEU A 13 7.45 -16.33 -9.29
CA LEU A 13 6.99 -16.08 -10.65
C LEU A 13 7.36 -14.66 -11.11
N HIS A 14 7.19 -13.65 -10.26
CA HIS A 14 7.63 -12.29 -10.59
C HIS A 14 9.13 -12.20 -10.87
N ARG A 15 9.95 -12.95 -10.11
CA ARG A 15 11.41 -12.99 -10.34
C ARG A 15 11.77 -13.71 -11.63
N ILE A 16 11.09 -14.82 -11.93
CA ILE A 16 11.30 -15.55 -13.19
C ILE A 16 10.96 -14.62 -14.36
N CYS A 17 9.76 -14.00 -14.37
CA CYS A 17 9.35 -13.08 -15.42
C CYS A 17 10.30 -11.87 -15.55
N PHE A 18 10.88 -11.40 -14.43
CA PHE A 18 11.89 -10.35 -14.47
C PHE A 18 13.16 -10.79 -15.21
N TYR A 19 13.68 -11.99 -14.91
CA TYR A 19 14.87 -12.50 -15.56
C TYR A 19 14.60 -12.98 -17.01
N GLU A 20 13.35 -13.19 -17.39
CA GLU A 20 12.97 -13.37 -18.80
C GLU A 20 12.89 -12.02 -19.54
N ALA A 21 12.56 -10.93 -18.86
CA ALA A 21 12.48 -9.60 -19.44
C ALA A 21 13.84 -8.93 -19.69
N TYR A 22 14.87 -9.31 -18.94
CA TYR A 22 16.22 -8.73 -19.01
C TYR A 22 17.29 -9.77 -19.31
N SER A 23 18.15 -9.51 -20.31
CA SER A 23 19.33 -10.32 -20.55
C SER A 23 20.39 -10.13 -19.46
N GLN A 24 21.31 -11.08 -19.34
CA GLN A 24 22.41 -10.98 -18.38
C GLN A 24 23.35 -9.80 -18.67
N GLU A 25 23.52 -9.44 -19.95
CA GLU A 25 24.33 -8.29 -20.38
C GLU A 25 23.68 -6.98 -19.95
N GLU A 26 22.35 -6.86 -20.16
CA GLU A 26 21.60 -5.70 -19.68
C GLU A 26 21.67 -5.55 -18.16
N LEU A 27 21.48 -6.63 -17.42
CA LEU A 27 21.59 -6.59 -15.96
C LEU A 27 22.98 -6.22 -15.47
N LYS A 28 24.04 -6.56 -16.24
CA LYS A 28 25.40 -6.13 -15.96
C LYS A 28 25.55 -4.62 -16.19
N THR A 29 25.11 -4.12 -17.35
CA THR A 29 25.12 -2.70 -17.67
C THR A 29 24.37 -1.87 -16.63
N ILE A 30 23.16 -2.29 -16.27
CA ILE A 30 22.37 -1.65 -15.21
C ILE A 30 23.09 -1.68 -13.86
N GLY A 31 23.79 -2.77 -13.55
CA GLY A 31 24.61 -2.87 -12.34
C GLY A 31 25.76 -1.86 -12.31
N GLU A 32 26.37 -1.58 -13.46
CA GLU A 32 27.40 -0.56 -13.63
C GLU A 32 26.81 0.86 -13.52
N GLU A 33 25.70 1.15 -14.20
CA GLU A 33 24.95 2.41 -14.10
C GLU A 33 24.58 2.77 -12.66
N LEU A 34 24.11 1.77 -11.90
CA LEU A 34 23.72 1.93 -10.50
C LEU A 34 24.89 1.81 -9.51
N SER A 35 26.12 1.67 -9.98
CA SER A 35 27.33 1.54 -9.16
C SER A 35 27.24 0.40 -8.12
N LEU A 36 26.64 -0.73 -8.49
CA LEU A 36 26.40 -1.84 -7.57
C LEU A 36 27.64 -2.74 -7.37
N GLY A 37 28.67 -2.63 -8.22
CA GLY A 37 29.83 -3.55 -8.22
C GLY A 37 29.48 -5.00 -8.65
N ARG A 38 28.28 -5.22 -9.17
CA ARG A 38 27.75 -6.51 -9.65
C ARG A 38 26.59 -6.27 -10.62
N SER A 39 26.16 -7.29 -11.35
CA SER A 39 24.92 -7.24 -12.12
C SER A 39 23.72 -6.88 -11.27
N ALA A 40 22.80 -6.11 -11.80
CA ALA A 40 21.55 -5.75 -11.13
C ALA A 40 20.68 -6.99 -10.91
N ARG A 41 19.95 -7.00 -9.82
CA ARG A 41 19.04 -8.08 -9.44
C ARG A 41 17.63 -7.55 -9.32
N PHE A 42 16.64 -8.42 -9.31
CA PHE A 42 15.24 -8.09 -9.10
C PHE A 42 15.01 -7.03 -7.99
N ARG A 43 15.63 -7.23 -6.82
CA ARG A 43 15.45 -6.32 -5.68
C ARG A 43 16.14 -4.95 -5.81
N ASP A 44 16.98 -4.77 -6.79
CA ASP A 44 17.63 -3.48 -7.07
C ASP A 44 16.69 -2.58 -7.90
N LEU A 45 15.78 -3.20 -8.66
CA LEU A 45 14.88 -2.52 -9.60
C LEU A 45 13.40 -2.65 -9.23
N VAL A 46 13.02 -3.63 -8.43
CA VAL A 46 11.60 -3.94 -8.12
C VAL A 46 11.39 -4.06 -6.62
N THR A 47 10.42 -3.31 -6.11
CA THR A 47 9.84 -3.52 -4.79
C THR A 47 8.52 -4.26 -4.96
N LEU A 48 8.36 -5.41 -4.31
CA LEU A 48 7.21 -6.29 -4.47
C LEU A 48 6.62 -6.69 -3.13
N MET A 49 5.31 -6.66 -3.04
CA MET A 49 4.50 -7.23 -1.97
C MET A 49 3.59 -8.31 -2.56
N THR A 50 3.48 -9.45 -1.90
CA THR A 50 2.61 -10.56 -2.30
C THR A 50 1.80 -11.05 -1.12
N TYR A 51 0.54 -11.39 -1.36
CA TYR A 51 -0.34 -12.05 -0.40
C TYR A 51 -1.24 -13.04 -1.15
N GLY A 52 -0.96 -14.31 -1.01
CA GLY A 52 -1.60 -15.34 -1.85
C GLY A 52 -1.25 -15.12 -3.32
N ASP A 53 -2.27 -14.99 -4.13
CA ASP A 53 -2.20 -14.69 -5.56
C ASP A 53 -2.14 -13.18 -5.87
N ASP A 54 -2.50 -12.33 -4.92
CA ASP A 54 -2.40 -10.89 -5.08
C ASP A 54 -0.94 -10.42 -5.01
N ALA A 55 -0.61 -9.42 -5.85
CA ALA A 55 0.69 -8.76 -5.84
C ALA A 55 0.55 -7.27 -6.15
N LYS A 56 1.32 -6.45 -5.44
CA LYS A 56 1.52 -5.03 -5.75
C LYS A 56 3.00 -4.71 -5.67
N GLY A 57 3.51 -4.03 -6.68
CA GLY A 57 4.90 -3.65 -6.71
C GLY A 57 5.14 -2.34 -7.43
N SER A 58 6.36 -1.84 -7.32
CA SER A 58 6.85 -0.72 -8.10
C SER A 58 8.16 -1.09 -8.78
N VAL A 59 8.34 -0.59 -9.98
CA VAL A 59 9.55 -0.74 -10.76
C VAL A 59 10.29 0.59 -10.73
N ARG A 60 11.63 0.53 -10.59
CA ARG A 60 12.47 1.71 -10.60
C ARG A 60 12.31 2.44 -11.94
N PRO A 61 12.07 3.78 -11.94
CA PRO A 61 11.96 4.56 -13.17
C PRO A 61 13.14 4.36 -14.12
N GLY A 62 12.87 4.30 -15.42
CA GLY A 62 13.86 4.03 -16.47
C GLY A 62 14.16 2.55 -16.73
N TYR A 63 13.62 1.61 -15.92
CA TYR A 63 13.85 0.17 -16.08
C TYR A 63 12.52 -0.56 -16.31
N ASP A 64 11.81 -0.19 -17.35
CA ASP A 64 10.41 -0.50 -17.62
C ASP A 64 10.16 -1.78 -18.43
N LYS A 65 11.20 -2.53 -18.79
CA LYS A 65 11.04 -3.81 -19.51
C LYS A 65 10.23 -4.84 -18.73
N PHE A 66 10.42 -4.88 -17.40
CA PHE A 66 9.59 -5.68 -16.53
C PHE A 66 8.36 -4.89 -16.10
N ASN A 67 7.22 -5.25 -16.64
CA ASN A 67 5.93 -4.59 -16.40
C ASN A 67 4.79 -5.60 -16.51
N HIS A 68 3.53 -5.17 -16.28
CA HIS A 68 2.37 -6.04 -16.32
C HIS A 68 2.23 -6.78 -17.67
N VAL A 69 2.43 -6.09 -18.79
CA VAL A 69 2.25 -6.68 -20.12
C VAL A 69 3.32 -7.74 -20.41
N SER A 70 4.61 -7.44 -20.08
CA SER A 70 5.68 -8.42 -20.28
C SER A 70 5.50 -9.64 -19.38
N MET A 71 5.04 -9.45 -18.15
CA MET A 71 4.75 -10.55 -17.23
C MET A 71 3.56 -11.38 -17.71
N ALA A 72 2.46 -10.74 -18.14
CA ALA A 72 1.29 -11.42 -18.65
C ALA A 72 1.65 -12.32 -19.85
N LYS A 73 2.48 -11.81 -20.78
CA LYS A 73 2.97 -12.57 -21.94
C LYS A 73 3.79 -13.80 -21.53
N THR A 74 4.70 -13.66 -20.60
CA THR A 74 5.53 -14.79 -20.10
C THR A 74 4.65 -15.84 -19.41
N LEU A 75 3.70 -15.41 -18.60
CA LEU A 75 2.81 -16.32 -17.87
C LEU A 75 1.82 -17.01 -18.81
N GLU A 76 1.29 -16.31 -19.82
CA GLU A 76 0.41 -16.89 -20.83
C GLU A 76 1.09 -18.00 -21.64
N ALA A 77 2.37 -17.85 -21.96
CA ALA A 77 3.17 -18.87 -22.61
C ALA A 77 3.34 -20.16 -21.78
N ASN A 78 3.00 -20.09 -20.49
CA ASN A 78 3.04 -21.20 -19.53
C ASN A 78 1.64 -21.56 -18.99
N ASP A 79 0.59 -21.31 -19.75
CA ASP A 79 -0.81 -21.60 -19.41
C ASP A 79 -1.32 -20.96 -18.11
N MET A 80 -0.73 -19.82 -17.73
CA MET A 80 -1.15 -19.03 -16.57
C MET A 80 -1.82 -17.74 -17.02
N VAL A 81 -2.90 -17.35 -16.35
CA VAL A 81 -3.59 -16.08 -16.61
C VAL A 81 -3.14 -15.03 -15.63
N PHE A 82 -2.79 -13.87 -16.15
CA PHE A 82 -2.37 -12.71 -15.37
C PHE A 82 -3.21 -11.50 -15.74
N THR A 83 -4.08 -11.09 -14.84
CA THR A 83 -5.10 -10.08 -15.11
C THR A 83 -4.83 -8.77 -14.39
N MET A 84 -5.42 -7.70 -14.92
CA MET A 84 -5.53 -6.43 -14.20
C MET A 84 -6.36 -6.61 -12.90
N PRO A 85 -6.25 -5.71 -11.92
CA PRO A 85 -6.96 -5.82 -10.63
C PRO A 85 -8.47 -5.94 -10.75
N ASP A 86 -9.07 -5.27 -11.75
CA ASP A 86 -10.51 -5.32 -12.05
C ASP A 86 -10.93 -6.56 -12.87
N LYS A 87 -9.94 -7.34 -13.35
CA LYS A 87 -10.10 -8.54 -14.18
C LYS A 87 -10.70 -8.32 -15.57
N GLU A 88 -11.07 -7.11 -15.92
CA GLU A 88 -11.82 -6.75 -17.13
C GLU A 88 -11.07 -5.80 -18.06
N SER A 89 -10.27 -4.88 -17.51
CA SER A 89 -9.58 -3.87 -18.30
C SER A 89 -8.45 -4.44 -19.15
N THR A 90 -8.18 -3.77 -20.26
CA THR A 90 -7.07 -4.13 -21.14
C THR A 90 -5.74 -4.01 -20.39
N PRO A 91 -4.85 -5.02 -20.49
CA PRO A 91 -3.54 -4.97 -19.87
C PRO A 91 -2.75 -3.74 -20.31
N ARG A 92 -2.21 -3.00 -19.34
CA ARG A 92 -1.31 -1.85 -19.55
C ARG A 92 -0.02 -2.07 -18.76
N PRO A 93 1.11 -1.52 -19.22
CA PRO A 93 2.41 -1.77 -18.58
C PRO A 93 2.41 -1.43 -17.09
N PHE A 94 1.86 -0.27 -16.76
CA PHE A 94 1.83 0.28 -15.40
C PHE A 94 0.52 1.01 -15.13
N MET A 95 0.27 1.29 -13.87
CA MET A 95 -0.83 2.14 -13.40
C MET A 95 -0.33 3.08 -12.31
N SER A 96 -1.06 4.16 -12.04
CA SER A 96 -0.71 5.05 -10.95
C SER A 96 -0.85 4.34 -9.60
N ARG A 97 -0.11 4.81 -8.58
CA ARG A 97 -0.21 4.24 -7.22
C ARG A 97 -1.63 4.32 -6.65
N TYR A 98 -2.37 5.36 -7.03
CA TYR A 98 -3.74 5.60 -6.55
C TYR A 98 -4.77 4.68 -7.20
N GLU A 99 -4.47 4.17 -8.40
CA GLU A 99 -5.31 3.17 -9.08
C GLU A 99 -4.94 1.75 -8.67
N ALA A 100 -3.66 1.52 -8.37
CA ALA A 100 -3.13 0.21 -8.01
C ALA A 100 -3.71 -0.27 -6.69
N ASP A 101 -4.59 -1.23 -6.77
CA ASP A 101 -5.21 -1.84 -5.61
C ASP A 101 -4.38 -3.05 -5.12
N PHE A 102 -4.43 -3.32 -3.82
CA PHE A 102 -3.86 -4.50 -3.20
C PHE A 102 -4.73 -4.91 -2.02
N LEU A 103 -5.23 -6.14 -2.05
CA LEU A 103 -6.18 -6.65 -1.05
C LEU A 103 -7.45 -5.77 -0.94
N LYS A 104 -7.95 -5.32 -2.09
CA LYS A 104 -9.10 -4.40 -2.20
C LYS A 104 -8.86 -3.04 -1.53
N ARG A 105 -7.60 -2.63 -1.35
CA ARG A 105 -7.23 -1.34 -0.79
C ARG A 105 -6.49 -0.50 -1.82
N LYS A 106 -6.88 0.76 -1.92
CA LYS A 106 -6.18 1.78 -2.71
C LYS A 106 -5.45 2.75 -1.80
N ASP A 107 -4.31 3.25 -2.27
CA ASP A 107 -3.56 4.26 -1.54
C ASP A 107 -4.30 5.61 -1.61
N ARG A 108 -4.46 6.28 -0.46
CA ARG A 108 -4.94 7.64 -0.33
C ARG A 108 -4.06 8.39 0.65
N PHE A 109 -3.67 9.60 0.32
CA PHE A 109 -3.07 10.48 1.31
C PHE A 109 -4.16 11.04 2.21
N ASP A 110 -3.97 10.91 3.52
CA ASP A 110 -4.89 11.42 4.52
C ASP A 110 -4.27 12.66 5.17
N GLU A 111 -4.89 13.82 4.95
CA GLU A 111 -4.37 15.11 5.43
C GLU A 111 -4.43 15.22 6.94
N ASP A 112 -5.47 14.68 7.59
CA ASP A 112 -5.62 14.72 9.04
C ASP A 112 -4.58 13.84 9.74
N LEU A 113 -4.20 12.73 9.12
CA LEU A 113 -3.20 11.80 9.64
C LEU A 113 -1.77 12.14 9.18
N GLY A 114 -1.63 12.87 8.05
CA GLY A 114 -0.36 13.23 7.44
C GLY A 114 0.39 12.04 6.83
N VAL A 115 -0.31 10.97 6.43
CA VAL A 115 0.29 9.74 5.89
C VAL A 115 -0.57 9.14 4.78
N PHE A 116 0.06 8.28 3.96
CA PHE A 116 -0.70 7.42 3.06
C PHE A 116 -1.36 6.28 3.84
N VAL A 117 -2.63 6.04 3.56
CA VAL A 117 -3.44 4.97 4.14
C VAL A 117 -3.99 4.07 3.04
N GLY A 118 -4.16 2.79 3.34
CA GLY A 118 -4.79 1.82 2.45
C GLY A 118 -6.30 1.79 2.67
N VAL A 119 -7.06 2.47 1.83
CA VAL A 119 -8.52 2.58 1.93
C VAL A 119 -9.17 1.34 1.34
N LEU A 120 -9.93 0.62 2.15
CA LEU A 120 -10.67 -0.57 1.72
C LEU A 120 -11.85 -0.16 0.85
N ASP A 121 -12.11 -0.90 -0.24
CA ASP A 121 -13.28 -0.72 -1.08
C ASP A 121 -14.58 -0.80 -0.25
N GLU A 122 -15.48 0.18 -0.38
CA GLU A 122 -16.74 0.23 0.35
C GLU A 122 -17.61 -1.01 0.11
N SER A 123 -17.58 -1.59 -1.09
CA SER A 123 -18.31 -2.84 -1.38
C SER A 123 -17.87 -3.99 -0.46
N SER A 124 -16.58 -4.03 -0.10
CA SER A 124 -16.02 -5.00 0.83
C SER A 124 -16.47 -4.72 2.27
N ILE A 125 -16.59 -3.45 2.67
CA ILE A 125 -17.12 -3.06 3.98
C ILE A 125 -18.58 -3.47 4.09
N PHE A 126 -19.40 -3.13 3.09
CA PHE A 126 -20.81 -3.52 3.07
C PHE A 126 -21.00 -5.04 3.07
N LYS A 127 -20.15 -5.76 2.32
CA LYS A 127 -20.20 -7.22 2.31
C LYS A 127 -19.98 -7.80 3.72
N SER A 128 -19.06 -7.24 4.50
CA SER A 128 -18.82 -7.69 5.87
C SER A 128 -20.01 -7.44 6.79
N LEU A 129 -20.73 -6.33 6.61
CA LEU A 129 -21.95 -6.01 7.37
C LEU A 129 -23.12 -6.93 7.05
N HIS A 130 -23.19 -7.49 5.84
CA HIS A 130 -24.25 -8.41 5.41
C HIS A 130 -23.91 -9.89 5.64
N SER A 131 -22.75 -10.18 6.20
CA SER A 131 -22.31 -11.57 6.41
C SER A 131 -22.23 -11.87 7.89
N ILE A 132 -23.06 -12.81 8.36
CA ILE A 132 -22.99 -13.35 9.72
C ILE A 132 -22.51 -14.79 9.60
N LEU A 133 -21.41 -15.09 10.29
CA LEU A 133 -20.93 -16.47 10.43
C LEU A 133 -21.55 -17.05 11.70
N GLU A 134 -22.19 -18.21 11.56
CA GLU A 134 -22.69 -18.94 12.70
C GLU A 134 -21.53 -19.35 13.61
N SER A 135 -21.65 -19.03 14.89
CA SER A 135 -20.69 -19.39 15.94
C SER A 135 -21.42 -20.04 17.10
N LYS A 136 -20.77 -20.99 17.75
CA LYS A 136 -21.26 -21.56 19.01
C LYS A 136 -20.83 -20.78 20.26
N GLU A 137 -19.88 -19.86 20.09
CA GLU A 137 -19.21 -19.12 21.16
C GLU A 137 -19.65 -17.65 21.25
N VAL A 138 -20.15 -17.09 20.13
CA VAL A 138 -20.49 -15.67 20.01
C VAL A 138 -21.92 -15.54 19.51
N THR A 139 -22.73 -14.69 20.16
CA THR A 139 -24.13 -14.47 19.77
C THR A 139 -24.20 -13.65 18.43
N PRO A 140 -25.33 -13.76 17.70
CA PRO A 140 -25.54 -12.94 16.49
C PRO A 140 -25.42 -11.43 16.76
N GLU A 141 -25.89 -10.96 17.91
CA GLU A 141 -25.82 -9.55 18.33
C GLU A 141 -24.36 -9.11 18.53
N GLU A 142 -23.54 -9.95 19.16
CA GLU A 142 -22.10 -9.68 19.32
C GLU A 142 -21.39 -9.67 17.98
N VAL A 143 -21.70 -10.58 17.05
CA VAL A 143 -21.15 -10.59 15.69
C VAL A 143 -21.56 -9.32 14.94
N CYS A 144 -22.83 -8.90 15.02
CA CYS A 144 -23.31 -7.66 14.43
C CYS A 144 -22.56 -6.44 14.98
N THR A 145 -22.37 -6.37 16.29
CA THR A 145 -21.61 -5.30 16.95
C THR A 145 -20.16 -5.25 16.46
N GLN A 146 -19.50 -6.42 16.39
CA GLN A 146 -18.13 -6.53 15.87
C GLN A 146 -18.02 -6.12 14.39
N ASN A 147 -19.03 -6.46 13.57
CA ASN A 147 -19.07 -6.08 12.17
C ASN A 147 -19.23 -4.55 12.01
N VAL A 148 -20.08 -3.90 12.81
CA VAL A 148 -20.24 -2.45 12.85
C VAL A 148 -18.93 -1.77 13.26
N ASP A 149 -18.28 -2.26 14.33
CA ASP A 149 -17.00 -1.77 14.80
C ASP A 149 -15.90 -1.91 13.74
N GLY A 150 -15.87 -3.05 13.06
CA GLY A 150 -14.95 -3.31 11.94
C GLY A 150 -15.18 -2.34 10.77
N ALA A 151 -16.45 -2.15 10.39
CA ALA A 151 -16.82 -1.24 9.33
C ALA A 151 -16.44 0.22 9.63
N LEU A 152 -16.65 0.70 10.86
CA LEU A 152 -16.26 2.04 11.29
C LEU A 152 -14.74 2.24 11.26
N ARG A 153 -13.97 1.22 11.62
CA ARG A 153 -12.49 1.27 11.52
C ARG A 153 -12.02 1.44 10.07
N GLU A 154 -12.71 0.80 9.14
CA GLU A 154 -12.38 0.93 7.71
C GLU A 154 -12.86 2.27 7.15
N TRP A 155 -14.09 2.71 7.46
CA TRP A 155 -14.60 4.01 7.01
C TRP A 155 -13.81 5.21 7.57
N PHE A 156 -13.13 5.05 8.70
CA PHE A 156 -12.22 6.07 9.22
C PHE A 156 -11.19 6.51 8.17
N PHE A 157 -10.65 5.55 7.40
CA PHE A 157 -9.69 5.84 6.35
C PHE A 157 -10.30 6.41 5.06
N HIS A 158 -11.63 6.52 4.96
CA HIS A 158 -12.30 7.23 3.87
C HIS A 158 -12.40 8.75 4.09
N GLY A 159 -12.02 9.21 5.28
CA GLY A 159 -12.03 10.62 5.67
C GLY A 159 -13.28 11.03 6.44
N ARG A 160 -13.23 12.23 6.99
CA ARG A 160 -14.23 12.78 7.92
C ARG A 160 -15.66 12.69 7.40
N GLU A 161 -15.90 13.17 6.20
CA GLU A 161 -17.26 13.27 5.66
C GLU A 161 -17.93 11.89 5.54
N VAL A 162 -17.20 10.92 4.95
CA VAL A 162 -17.70 9.54 4.79
C VAL A 162 -17.86 8.89 6.16
N PHE A 163 -16.87 9.01 7.03
CA PHE A 163 -16.93 8.41 8.38
C PHE A 163 -18.16 8.91 9.16
N GLU A 164 -18.36 10.21 9.26
CA GLU A 164 -19.48 10.75 10.06
C GLU A 164 -20.84 10.39 9.45
N MET A 165 -20.98 10.43 8.13
CA MET A 165 -22.19 9.99 7.46
C MET A 165 -22.51 8.52 7.78
N ARG A 166 -21.51 7.64 7.65
CA ARG A 166 -21.66 6.20 7.92
C ARG A 166 -21.89 5.91 9.40
N ARG A 167 -21.23 6.64 10.28
CA ARG A 167 -21.41 6.55 11.72
C ARG A 167 -22.86 6.87 12.11
N GLU A 168 -23.46 7.94 11.60
CA GLU A 168 -24.86 8.27 11.89
C GLU A 168 -25.82 7.21 11.32
N GLN A 169 -25.57 6.67 10.14
CA GLN A 169 -26.36 5.54 9.61
C GLN A 169 -26.27 4.30 10.54
N MET A 170 -25.08 3.98 11.02
CA MET A 170 -24.89 2.82 11.92
C MET A 170 -25.53 3.06 13.29
N LYS A 171 -25.51 4.30 13.82
CA LYS A 171 -26.24 4.65 15.05
C LYS A 171 -27.72 4.36 14.93
N GLU A 172 -28.34 4.77 13.83
CA GLU A 172 -29.77 4.51 13.63
C GLU A 172 -30.09 3.01 13.51
N ILE A 173 -29.21 2.24 12.83
CA ILE A 173 -29.33 0.78 12.72
C ILE A 173 -29.19 0.13 14.11
N ALA A 174 -28.14 0.49 14.85
CA ALA A 174 -27.87 -0.05 16.19
C ALA A 174 -29.02 0.24 17.16
N ARG A 175 -29.57 1.47 17.11
CA ARG A 175 -30.74 1.87 17.91
C ARG A 175 -31.97 1.02 17.59
N ARG A 176 -32.25 0.75 16.30
CA ARG A 176 -33.38 -0.07 15.87
C ARG A 176 -33.24 -1.54 16.25
N ALA A 177 -32.02 -2.04 16.23
CA ALA A 177 -31.70 -3.43 16.51
C ALA A 177 -31.28 -3.68 17.97
N ASP A 178 -31.32 -2.64 18.82
CA ASP A 178 -30.90 -2.68 20.23
C ASP A 178 -29.50 -3.26 20.43
N LEU A 179 -28.54 -2.82 19.57
CA LEU A 179 -27.16 -3.29 19.60
C LEU A 179 -26.27 -2.35 20.45
N PRO A 180 -25.49 -2.88 21.40
CA PRO A 180 -24.63 -2.10 22.29
C PRO A 180 -23.31 -1.69 21.63
N CYS A 181 -23.34 -0.90 20.56
CA CYS A 181 -22.16 -0.47 19.80
C CYS A 181 -21.52 0.81 20.40
N ARG A 182 -20.68 0.67 21.41
CA ARG A 182 -20.01 1.81 22.09
C ARG A 182 -19.08 2.61 21.18
N THR A 183 -18.49 1.99 20.18
CA THR A 183 -17.58 2.66 19.22
C THR A 183 -18.27 3.69 18.35
N LEU A 184 -19.61 3.69 18.32
CA LEU A 184 -20.42 4.71 17.65
C LEU A 184 -20.41 6.07 18.39
N ASP A 185 -20.02 6.10 19.66
CA ASP A 185 -19.93 7.34 20.45
C ASP A 185 -18.70 8.16 20.06
N ASP A 186 -17.64 7.51 19.56
CA ASP A 186 -16.40 8.17 19.14
C ASP A 186 -16.62 8.90 17.80
N ASP A 187 -16.39 10.22 17.78
CA ASP A 187 -16.38 11.03 16.57
C ASP A 187 -15.05 10.89 15.80
N TYR A 188 -15.00 11.49 14.61
CA TYR A 188 -13.82 11.44 13.76
C TYR A 188 -12.57 12.02 14.44
N ASP A 189 -12.71 13.15 15.17
CA ASP A 189 -11.58 13.80 15.84
C ASP A 189 -11.00 12.95 16.97
N SER A 190 -11.87 12.30 17.74
CA SER A 190 -11.46 11.33 18.76
C SER A 190 -10.66 10.18 18.16
N ARG A 191 -11.10 9.66 17.00
CA ARG A 191 -10.41 8.61 16.26
C ARG A 191 -9.05 9.05 15.72
N VAL A 192 -8.97 10.28 15.19
CA VAL A 192 -7.69 10.87 14.74
C VAL A 192 -6.73 10.99 15.91
N ALA A 193 -7.20 11.46 17.07
CA ALA A 193 -6.38 11.59 18.27
C ALA A 193 -5.86 10.24 18.75
N GLU A 194 -6.73 9.22 18.83
CA GLU A 194 -6.36 7.84 19.19
C GLU A 194 -5.32 7.27 18.23
N TRP A 195 -5.56 7.42 16.93
CA TRP A 195 -4.65 6.94 15.88
C TRP A 195 -3.27 7.59 16.00
N LYS A 196 -3.23 8.93 16.16
CA LYS A 196 -1.99 9.68 16.35
C LYS A 196 -1.27 9.24 17.61
N GLN A 197 -1.97 9.08 18.72
CA GLN A 197 -1.38 8.59 19.98
C GLN A 197 -0.75 7.20 19.82
N LYS A 198 -1.40 6.32 19.05
CA LYS A 198 -0.94 4.95 18.87
C LYS A 198 0.22 4.81 17.89
N TYR A 199 0.21 5.53 16.77
CA TYR A 199 1.13 5.28 15.66
C TYR A 199 2.23 6.32 15.50
N VAL A 200 1.98 7.59 15.81
CA VAL A 200 2.98 8.66 15.68
C VAL A 200 4.19 8.46 16.61
N PRO A 201 4.06 8.06 17.88
CA PRO A 201 5.22 7.76 18.72
C PRO A 201 6.10 6.63 18.19
N HIS A 202 5.51 5.69 17.43
CA HIS A 202 6.24 4.58 16.81
C HIS A 202 6.93 4.98 15.50
N ALA A 203 6.35 5.88 14.72
CA ALA A 203 7.01 6.48 13.57
C ALA A 203 8.34 7.13 13.97
N GLY A 204 8.38 7.88 15.09
CA GLY A 204 9.63 8.44 15.63
C GLY A 204 10.70 7.42 16.04
N ARG A 205 10.35 6.17 16.33
CA ARG A 205 11.33 5.09 16.60
C ARG A 205 11.88 4.46 15.33
N ILE A 206 11.05 4.36 14.27
CA ILE A 206 11.49 3.88 12.96
C ILE A 206 12.51 4.86 12.37
N PHE A 207 12.38 6.14 12.68
CA PHE A 207 13.28 7.19 12.24
C PHE A 207 14.60 7.30 13.01
N LYS A 208 14.81 6.59 14.13
CA LYS A 208 16.05 6.64 14.95
C LYS A 208 17.24 5.90 14.37
N ALA A 209 17.07 5.08 13.33
CA ALA A 209 18.17 4.40 12.68
C ALA A 209 18.74 5.27 11.53
N GLU A 210 19.75 6.10 11.81
CA GLU A 210 20.42 6.97 10.81
C GLU A 210 20.86 6.24 9.54
N VAL A 211 21.27 4.99 9.67
CA VAL A 211 21.66 4.12 8.53
C VAL A 211 20.46 3.74 7.67
N TRP A 212 19.26 3.65 8.27
CA TRP A 212 18.03 3.34 7.57
C TRP A 212 17.53 4.55 6.77
N TYR A 213 17.69 5.75 7.32
CA TYR A 213 17.35 7.04 6.69
C TYR A 213 18.08 7.25 5.37
N LYS A 214 19.42 7.19 5.42
CA LYS A 214 20.26 7.40 4.22
C LYS A 214 19.99 6.40 3.10
N LYS A 215 19.65 5.13 3.42
CA LYS A 215 19.39 4.10 2.40
C LYS A 215 17.96 4.11 1.82
N LYS A 216 16.98 4.72 2.50
CA LYS A 216 15.58 4.67 2.06
C LYS A 216 15.02 5.99 1.55
N LEU A 217 15.70 7.11 1.77
CA LEU A 217 15.31 8.40 1.17
C LEU A 217 15.75 8.50 -0.29
N PHE A 218 16.88 7.92 -0.65
CA PHE A 218 17.37 7.91 -2.02
C PHE A 218 16.44 7.13 -2.94
N GLY A 219 15.97 7.78 -4.01
CA GLY A 219 15.08 7.20 -5.02
C GLY A 219 13.60 7.17 -4.63
N ARG A 220 13.16 7.95 -3.64
CA ARG A 220 11.74 8.18 -3.38
C ARG A 220 11.24 9.38 -4.19
N PRO A 221 9.97 9.31 -4.68
CA PRO A 221 9.37 10.47 -5.34
C PRO A 221 9.25 11.66 -4.37
N VAL A 222 9.33 12.87 -4.92
CA VAL A 222 9.25 14.13 -4.15
C VAL A 222 8.01 14.20 -3.27
N SER A 223 6.88 13.72 -3.76
CA SER A 223 5.63 13.63 -2.98
C SER A 223 5.84 12.91 -1.65
N ASP A 224 6.40 11.69 -1.69
CA ASP A 224 6.64 10.87 -0.50
C ASP A 224 7.59 11.54 0.49
N LEU A 225 8.60 12.25 -0.02
CA LEU A 225 9.58 12.97 0.82
C LEU A 225 8.94 14.19 1.49
N ARG A 226 8.08 14.93 0.78
CA ARG A 226 7.31 16.06 1.34
C ARG A 226 6.32 15.59 2.39
N ASP A 227 5.68 14.44 2.18
CA ASP A 227 4.76 13.84 3.15
C ASP A 227 5.49 13.42 4.42
N ILE A 228 6.67 12.80 4.31
CA ILE A 228 7.53 12.46 5.45
C ILE A 228 7.93 13.74 6.19
N ARG A 229 8.25 14.82 5.47
CA ARG A 229 8.58 16.12 6.06
C ARG A 229 7.42 16.70 6.86
N ALA A 230 6.22 16.68 6.28
CA ALA A 230 5.02 17.18 6.95
C ALA A 230 4.73 16.44 8.26
N VAL A 231 4.85 15.10 8.26
CA VAL A 231 4.70 14.27 9.47
C VAL A 231 5.75 14.61 10.54
N ILE A 232 7.01 14.85 10.13
CA ILE A 232 8.08 15.20 11.06
C ILE A 232 7.86 16.59 11.65
N VAL A 233 7.47 17.58 10.85
CA VAL A 233 7.19 18.94 11.30
C VAL A 233 6.01 19.00 12.25
N SER A 234 4.98 18.19 12.02
CA SER A 234 3.78 18.14 12.87
C SER A 234 4.01 17.45 14.22
N ASN A 235 5.19 16.87 14.43
CA ASN A 235 5.51 16.15 15.67
C ASN A 235 6.63 16.83 16.48
N PRO A 236 6.29 17.75 17.40
CA PRO A 236 7.26 18.53 18.16
C PRO A 236 8.14 17.70 19.12
N SER A 237 7.82 16.42 19.36
CA SER A 237 8.59 15.53 20.23
C SER A 237 9.73 14.78 19.49
N VAL A 238 9.97 15.09 18.21
CA VAL A 238 11.07 14.49 17.44
C VAL A 238 12.40 15.06 17.89
N THR A 239 13.21 14.25 18.57
CA THR A 239 14.61 14.61 18.89
C THR A 239 15.43 14.76 17.61
N HIS A 240 16.29 15.78 17.54
CA HIS A 240 17.11 16.15 16.37
C HIS A 240 16.27 16.58 15.13
N LEU A 241 15.21 17.33 15.38
CA LEU A 241 14.27 17.78 14.34
C LEU A 241 14.98 18.53 13.20
N GLU A 242 15.86 19.48 13.53
CA GLU A 242 16.58 20.32 12.55
C GLU A 242 17.51 19.50 11.65
N GLU A 243 18.29 18.56 12.23
CA GLU A 243 19.19 17.68 11.46
C GLU A 243 18.40 16.79 10.49
N ARG A 244 17.22 16.32 10.92
CA ARG A 244 16.35 15.46 10.11
C ARG A 244 15.67 16.23 8.99
N LEU A 245 15.22 17.44 9.26
CA LEU A 245 14.66 18.32 8.25
C LEU A 245 15.72 18.68 7.20
N ALA A 246 16.95 19.00 7.62
CA ALA A 246 18.04 19.29 6.68
C ALA A 246 18.37 18.11 5.74
N VAL A 247 18.31 16.86 6.24
CA VAL A 247 18.52 15.67 5.42
C VAL A 247 17.36 15.46 4.44
N LEU A 248 16.11 15.69 4.89
CA LEU A 248 14.92 15.58 4.05
C LEU A 248 14.87 16.69 3.00
N ASP A 249 15.16 17.92 3.37
CA ASP A 249 15.18 19.07 2.44
C ASP A 249 16.22 18.86 1.34
N ARG A 250 17.38 18.28 1.68
CA ARG A 250 18.38 17.88 0.68
C ARG A 250 17.87 16.75 -0.21
N ALA A 251 17.24 15.71 0.36
CA ALA A 251 16.71 14.60 -0.42
C ALA A 251 15.55 15.02 -1.33
N ILE A 252 14.74 16.01 -0.91
CA ILE A 252 13.69 16.62 -1.74
C ILE A 252 14.34 17.38 -2.92
N ALA A 253 15.34 18.21 -2.64
CA ALA A 253 16.03 18.98 -3.68
C ALA A 253 16.71 18.06 -4.71
N ASP A 254 17.37 16.99 -4.26
CA ASP A 254 17.98 15.99 -5.14
C ASP A 254 16.93 15.27 -5.99
N ALA A 255 15.79 14.90 -5.41
CA ALA A 255 14.70 14.23 -6.12
C ALA A 255 13.93 15.16 -7.08
N GLU A 256 13.82 16.47 -6.76
CA GLU A 256 13.25 17.48 -7.66
C GLU A 256 14.11 17.67 -8.90
N LEU A 257 15.45 17.61 -8.77
CA LEU A 257 16.36 17.64 -9.90
C LEU A 257 16.21 16.40 -10.79
N ASP A 258 15.96 15.23 -10.20
CA ASP A 258 15.74 13.98 -10.93
C ASP A 258 14.36 13.93 -11.59
N GLU A 259 13.30 14.53 -11.02
CA GLU A 259 11.95 14.58 -11.60
C GLU A 259 11.87 15.39 -12.89
N PHE A 260 12.72 16.38 -13.09
CA PHE A 260 12.85 17.10 -14.37
C PHE A 260 13.41 16.22 -15.49
N SER A 261 13.95 15.05 -15.17
CA SER A 261 14.58 14.11 -16.10
C SER A 261 13.86 12.75 -16.27
N VAL A 262 12.82 12.43 -15.48
CA VAL A 262 12.21 11.07 -15.43
C VAL A 262 10.68 11.11 -15.29
N PRO A 263 9.90 10.27 -16.02
CA PRO A 263 8.45 10.14 -15.84
C PRO A 263 8.06 9.53 -14.48
N GLU A 264 6.84 9.86 -14.00
CA GLU A 264 6.28 9.41 -12.71
C GLU A 264 6.51 7.91 -12.43
N SER A 265 6.80 7.58 -11.16
CA SER A 265 6.97 6.19 -10.72
C SER A 265 5.68 5.39 -10.91
N LEU A 266 5.76 4.35 -11.72
CA LEU A 266 4.65 3.51 -12.12
C LEU A 266 4.54 2.28 -11.20
N SER A 267 3.33 1.87 -10.85
CA SER A 267 3.10 0.72 -9.97
C SER A 267 2.39 -0.43 -10.68
N LEU A 268 2.74 -1.66 -10.30
CA LEU A 268 2.12 -2.91 -10.74
C LEU A 268 1.14 -3.40 -9.69
N SER A 269 -0.10 -3.68 -10.07
CA SER A 269 -1.06 -4.38 -9.23
C SER A 269 -1.87 -5.38 -10.07
N HIS A 270 -1.92 -6.63 -9.65
CA HIS A 270 -2.55 -7.72 -10.43
C HIS A 270 -2.73 -9.00 -9.61
N THR A 271 -3.54 -9.89 -10.15
CA THR A 271 -3.82 -11.21 -9.60
C THR A 271 -3.40 -12.30 -10.60
N ILE A 272 -2.76 -13.36 -10.12
CA ILE A 272 -2.40 -14.53 -10.89
C ILE A 272 -3.49 -15.61 -10.74
N GLY A 273 -4.07 -16.04 -11.85
CA GLY A 273 -5.02 -17.14 -11.91
C GLY A 273 -4.59 -18.23 -12.90
N ARG A 274 -5.14 -19.43 -12.79
CA ARG A 274 -5.00 -20.49 -13.80
C ARG A 274 -6.17 -20.42 -14.77
N ARG A 275 -5.92 -20.74 -16.02
CA ARG A 275 -6.99 -21.07 -16.97
C ARG A 275 -7.62 -22.39 -16.53
N SER A 276 -8.93 -22.41 -16.37
CA SER A 276 -9.73 -23.60 -16.14
C SER A 276 -10.00 -24.31 -17.46
#